data_61ded60460bd45833e61c4db90622440
#
_entry.id   61ded60460bd45833e61c4db90622440
#
_cell.length_a   1.000
_cell.length_b   1.000
_cell.length_c   1.000
_cell.angle_alpha   90.00
_cell.angle_beta   90.00
_cell.angle_gamma   90.00
#
_symmetry.space_group_name_H-M   'P 1'
#
loop_
_entity.id
_entity.type
_entity.pdbx_description
1 polymer ?
#
loop_
_entity_poly.entity_id
_entity_poly.type
_entity_poly.pdbx_seq_one_letter_code
_entity_poly.pdbx_strand_id
1 'polypeptide(L)'
;MPEKTNFTITLIAAHAQGTGATGTNDSENNEEPALQAAQAINAAQPGTLTLPNDADPRSVSLDGITRVDLHFPKFTDGRAYSQAFLLRRRLGFKGEIRATGDVLIDQLVQLQRSGFDVAVLREDQDIAHAQRQFDRFGAFYQGDAVTTAPHFLRAA
;
A
#
# COMPACT_ATOMS: atom_id res chain seq x y z
N MET A 1 25.92 2.61 -18.07
CA MET A 1 24.91 3.26 -17.21
C MET A 1 23.83 2.23 -16.94
N PRO A 2 23.68 1.66 -15.75
CA PRO A 2 22.54 0.80 -15.47
C PRO A 2 21.29 1.67 -15.46
N GLU A 3 20.31 1.29 -16.28
CA GLU A 3 19.00 1.93 -16.27
C GLU A 3 18.45 1.92 -14.85
N LYS A 4 18.16 3.12 -14.34
CA LYS A 4 17.36 3.28 -13.14
C LYS A 4 16.00 2.69 -13.49
N THR A 5 15.70 1.50 -13.01
CA THR A 5 14.33 1.00 -13.00
C THR A 5 13.57 1.94 -12.07
N ASN A 6 13.07 3.03 -12.63
CA ASN A 6 12.22 3.99 -11.94
C ASN A 6 10.88 3.30 -11.67
N PHE A 7 10.85 2.52 -10.61
CA PHE A 7 9.58 2.08 -10.06
C PHE A 7 8.92 3.31 -9.42
N THR A 8 7.99 3.90 -10.15
CA THR A 8 7.29 5.10 -9.71
C THR A 8 5.99 4.67 -9.03
N ILE A 9 5.87 4.97 -7.75
CA ILE A 9 4.58 4.80 -7.06
C ILE A 9 3.61 5.89 -7.55
N THR A 10 2.40 5.49 -7.92
CA THR A 10 1.34 6.41 -8.32
C THR A 10 0.67 6.98 -7.08
N LEU A 11 0.54 8.30 -7.00
CA LEU A 11 -0.09 9.00 -5.88
C LEU A 11 -1.52 9.39 -6.24
N ILE A 12 -2.46 9.09 -5.37
CA ILE A 12 -3.86 9.47 -5.48
C ILE A 12 -4.23 10.25 -4.21
N ALA A 13 -4.78 11.47 -4.37
CA ALA A 13 -5.42 12.15 -3.26
C ALA A 13 -6.74 11.44 -2.93
N ALA A 14 -7.01 11.19 -1.65
CA ALA A 14 -8.32 10.76 -1.23
C ALA A 14 -9.29 11.91 -1.52
N HIS A 15 -10.19 11.73 -2.48
CA HIS A 15 -11.23 12.71 -2.77
C HIS A 15 -12.40 12.44 -1.83
N ALA A 16 -12.78 13.46 -1.06
CA ALA A 16 -13.95 13.41 -0.20
C ALA A 16 -15.20 13.10 -1.03
N GLN A 17 -15.65 11.88 -1.02
CA GLN A 17 -17.03 11.55 -1.31
C GLN A 17 -17.81 11.95 -0.05
N GLY A 18 -18.39 13.17 -0.10
CA GLY A 18 -19.10 13.74 1.02
C GLY A 18 -20.27 12.87 1.47
N THR A 19 -20.28 12.55 2.74
CA THR A 19 -21.49 12.57 3.59
C THR A 19 -21.00 12.84 4.99
N GLY A 20 -21.40 14.01 5.52
CA GLY A 20 -21.14 14.40 6.86
C GLY A 20 -21.85 13.50 7.85
N ALA A 21 -21.15 13.14 8.92
CA ALA A 21 -21.74 12.81 10.19
C ALA A 21 -20.75 13.21 11.29
N THR A 22 -21.18 14.15 12.05
CA THR A 22 -20.64 14.70 13.28
C THR A 22 -20.48 13.63 14.36
N GLY A 23 -19.30 13.63 14.99
CA GLY A 23 -19.03 13.40 16.41
C GLY A 23 -19.62 12.18 17.12
N THR A 24 -18.80 11.48 17.76
CA THR A 24 -18.52 11.35 19.19
C THR A 24 -17.71 10.08 19.43
N ASN A 25 -16.71 10.24 20.27
CA ASN A 25 -15.96 9.16 20.89
C ASN A 25 -16.91 8.15 21.52
N ASP A 26 -16.63 6.86 21.29
CA ASP A 26 -16.60 5.88 22.38
C ASP A 26 -15.98 4.60 21.86
N SER A 27 -15.00 4.13 22.61
CA SER A 27 -14.35 2.85 22.48
C SER A 27 -15.40 1.75 22.64
N GLU A 28 -15.50 0.86 21.62
CA GLU A 28 -15.78 -0.55 21.87
C GLU A 28 -15.93 -1.29 20.52
N ASN A 29 -15.10 -2.29 20.34
CA ASN A 29 -15.21 -3.47 19.49
C ASN A 29 -16.31 -3.45 18.40
N ASN A 30 -15.94 -3.04 17.18
CA ASN A 30 -16.79 -3.27 16.04
C ASN A 30 -15.96 -3.54 14.77
N GLU A 31 -15.32 -4.71 14.75
CA GLU A 31 -14.52 -5.16 13.59
C GLU A 31 -15.40 -5.71 12.45
N GLU A 32 -16.66 -6.06 12.71
CA GLU A 32 -17.56 -6.62 11.70
C GLU A 32 -17.96 -5.68 10.55
N PRO A 33 -18.26 -4.36 10.78
CA PRO A 33 -18.66 -3.50 9.67
C PRO A 33 -17.52 -3.18 8.69
N ALA A 34 -16.25 -3.21 9.12
CA ALA A 34 -15.11 -2.97 8.24
C ALA A 34 -14.87 -4.14 7.27
N LEU A 35 -15.05 -5.38 7.74
CA LEU A 35 -14.98 -6.59 6.90
C LEU A 35 -16.11 -6.65 5.88
N GLN A 36 -17.33 -6.27 6.28
CA GLN A 36 -18.48 -6.22 5.37
C GLN A 36 -18.34 -5.08 4.33
N ALA A 37 -17.82 -3.92 4.72
CA ALA A 37 -17.53 -2.83 3.81
C ALA A 37 -16.42 -3.21 2.82
N ALA A 38 -15.36 -3.89 3.27
CA ALA A 38 -14.29 -4.39 2.41
C ALA A 38 -14.79 -5.44 1.41
N GLN A 39 -15.69 -6.34 1.83
CA GLN A 39 -16.33 -7.31 0.95
C GLN A 39 -17.28 -6.67 -0.07
N ALA A 40 -17.99 -5.61 0.32
CA ALA A 40 -18.85 -4.86 -0.58
C ALA A 40 -18.04 -4.09 -1.65
N ILE A 41 -16.85 -3.58 -1.32
CA ILE A 41 -15.96 -2.93 -2.27
C ILE A 41 -15.41 -3.95 -3.26
N ASN A 42 -15.09 -5.17 -2.81
CA ASN A 42 -14.64 -6.26 -3.69
C ASN A 42 -15.71 -6.70 -4.69
N ALA A 43 -16.99 -6.67 -4.29
CA ALA A 43 -18.10 -6.98 -5.19
C ALA A 43 -18.32 -5.91 -6.28
N ALA A 44 -17.84 -4.69 -6.06
CA ALA A 44 -18.05 -3.56 -6.98
C ALA A 44 -16.99 -3.45 -8.10
N GLN A 45 -15.83 -4.11 -7.97
CA GLN A 45 -14.74 -4.03 -8.94
C GLN A 45 -14.16 -5.43 -9.23
N PRO A 46 -14.51 -6.03 -10.37
CA PRO A 46 -13.97 -7.33 -10.78
C PRO A 46 -12.43 -7.30 -10.80
N GLY A 47 -11.83 -8.37 -10.26
CA GLY A 47 -10.35 -8.47 -10.20
C GLY A 47 -9.68 -7.67 -9.07
N THR A 48 -10.47 -7.08 -8.16
CA THR A 48 -9.92 -6.39 -6.98
C THR A 48 -10.15 -7.22 -5.72
N LEU A 49 -9.11 -7.35 -4.91
CA LEU A 49 -9.14 -7.96 -3.60
C LEU A 49 -8.75 -6.93 -2.54
N THR A 50 -9.59 -6.70 -1.55
CA THR A 50 -9.24 -5.88 -0.38
C THR A 50 -8.87 -6.79 0.77
N LEU A 51 -7.69 -6.60 1.36
CA LEU A 51 -7.23 -7.34 2.51
C LEU A 51 -7.15 -6.42 3.73
N PRO A 52 -7.85 -6.75 4.81
CA PRO A 52 -7.63 -6.11 6.10
C PRO A 52 -6.21 -6.44 6.60
N ASN A 53 -5.66 -5.58 7.45
CA ASN A 53 -4.26 -5.66 7.87
C ASN A 53 -3.92 -6.88 8.77
N ASP A 54 -4.91 -7.60 9.26
CA ASP A 54 -4.79 -8.84 10.03
C ASP A 54 -4.92 -10.11 9.18
N ALA A 55 -5.35 -9.98 7.91
CA ALA A 55 -5.48 -11.12 7.01
C ALA A 55 -4.12 -11.65 6.54
N ASP A 56 -4.00 -12.97 6.44
CA ASP A 56 -2.82 -13.60 5.85
C ASP A 56 -2.99 -13.70 4.32
N PRO A 57 -2.14 -13.04 3.51
CA PRO A 57 -2.22 -13.11 2.06
C PRO A 57 -2.10 -14.54 1.49
N ARG A 58 -1.53 -15.47 2.26
CA ARG A 58 -1.36 -16.87 1.84
C ARG A 58 -2.65 -17.67 1.93
N SER A 59 -3.65 -17.17 2.66
CA SER A 59 -4.94 -17.85 2.87
C SER A 59 -5.98 -17.52 1.79
N VAL A 60 -5.67 -16.61 0.86
CA VAL A 60 -6.60 -16.15 -0.17
C VAL A 60 -6.13 -16.58 -1.56
N SER A 61 -7.10 -16.87 -2.45
CA SER A 61 -6.78 -17.09 -3.86
C SER A 61 -6.53 -15.77 -4.57
N LEU A 62 -5.46 -15.73 -5.36
CA LEU A 62 -5.11 -14.60 -6.22
C LEU A 62 -5.52 -14.82 -7.68
N ASP A 63 -6.24 -15.91 -7.98
CA ASP A 63 -6.68 -16.23 -9.32
C ASP A 63 -7.65 -15.18 -9.86
N GLY A 64 -7.34 -14.61 -11.01
CA GLY A 64 -8.15 -13.55 -11.62
C GLY A 64 -8.05 -12.19 -10.91
N ILE A 65 -7.22 -12.08 -9.86
CA ILE A 65 -6.99 -10.80 -9.16
C ILE A 65 -5.92 -9.99 -9.90
N THR A 66 -6.29 -8.78 -10.29
CA THR A 66 -5.40 -7.82 -10.94
C THR A 66 -4.93 -6.71 -10.01
N ARG A 67 -5.67 -6.49 -8.91
CA ARG A 67 -5.37 -5.48 -7.90
C ARG A 67 -5.63 -5.99 -6.48
N VAL A 68 -4.72 -5.68 -5.57
CA VAL A 68 -4.88 -5.93 -4.14
C VAL A 68 -4.80 -4.59 -3.39
N ASP A 69 -5.86 -4.27 -2.66
CA ASP A 69 -5.91 -3.10 -1.78
C ASP A 69 -5.57 -3.53 -0.35
N LEU A 70 -4.49 -2.98 0.21
CA LEU A 70 -4.05 -3.22 1.58
C LEU A 70 -4.40 -2.02 2.43
N HIS A 71 -5.12 -2.26 3.52
CA HIS A 71 -5.65 -1.20 4.35
C HIS A 71 -4.76 -0.89 5.55
N PHE A 72 -4.49 0.40 5.77
CA PHE A 72 -3.82 0.94 6.95
C PHE A 72 -4.88 1.57 7.87
N PRO A 73 -5.31 0.89 8.94
CA PRO A 73 -6.30 1.46 9.88
C PRO A 73 -5.70 2.62 10.68
N LYS A 74 -4.39 2.59 10.90
CA LYS A 74 -3.59 3.66 11.50
C LYS A 74 -2.23 3.71 10.84
N PHE A 75 -1.66 4.91 10.63
CA PHE A 75 -0.32 5.08 10.06
C PHE A 75 0.78 4.36 10.85
N THR A 76 0.57 4.11 12.14
CA THR A 76 1.49 3.37 13.01
C THR A 76 1.41 1.85 12.84
N ASP A 77 0.40 1.33 12.16
CA ASP A 77 0.22 -0.10 11.95
C ASP A 77 0.98 -0.57 10.70
N GLY A 78 2.09 -1.24 10.92
CA GLY A 78 3.00 -1.68 9.86
C GLY A 78 2.66 -3.03 9.22
N ARG A 79 1.58 -3.72 9.61
CA ARG A 79 1.26 -5.07 9.12
C ARG A 79 1.07 -5.14 7.60
N ALA A 80 0.48 -4.11 7.00
CA ALA A 80 0.28 -4.04 5.55
C ALA A 80 1.59 -4.05 4.74
N TYR A 81 2.70 -3.56 5.29
CA TYR A 81 4.02 -3.68 4.64
C TYR A 81 4.45 -5.15 4.51
N SER A 82 4.23 -5.94 5.55
CA SER A 82 4.53 -7.37 5.53
C SER A 82 3.64 -8.13 4.54
N GLN A 83 2.36 -7.76 4.46
CA GLN A 83 1.43 -8.32 3.47
C GLN A 83 1.91 -8.04 2.04
N ALA A 84 2.28 -6.79 1.72
CA ALA A 84 2.80 -6.42 0.40
C ALA A 84 4.09 -7.20 0.06
N PHE A 85 5.00 -7.30 1.01
CA PHE A 85 6.24 -8.06 0.84
C PHE A 85 5.98 -9.55 0.56
N LEU A 86 5.05 -10.17 1.28
CA LEU A 86 4.63 -11.56 1.06
C LEU A 86 4.02 -11.73 -0.34
N LEU A 87 3.12 -10.84 -0.75
CA LEU A 87 2.50 -10.85 -2.08
C LEU A 87 3.56 -10.80 -3.17
N ARG A 88 4.53 -9.87 -3.09
CA ARG A 88 5.58 -9.71 -4.10
C ARG A 88 6.60 -10.84 -4.09
N ARG A 89 7.14 -11.18 -2.92
CA ARG A 89 8.34 -12.02 -2.80
C ARG A 89 8.03 -13.50 -2.61
N ARG A 90 6.90 -13.84 -2.01
CA ARG A 90 6.53 -15.23 -1.74
C ARG A 90 5.47 -15.76 -2.70
N LEU A 91 4.45 -14.96 -2.95
CA LEU A 91 3.34 -15.35 -3.82
C LEU A 91 3.55 -14.93 -5.28
N GLY A 92 4.55 -14.10 -5.56
CA GLY A 92 4.90 -13.69 -6.93
C GLY A 92 3.83 -12.84 -7.61
N PHE A 93 2.96 -12.17 -6.83
CA PHE A 93 1.88 -11.35 -7.36
C PHE A 93 2.41 -10.21 -8.23
N LYS A 94 1.93 -10.12 -9.47
CA LYS A 94 2.36 -9.14 -10.48
C LYS A 94 1.36 -8.02 -10.72
N GLY A 95 0.14 -8.14 -10.17
CA GLY A 95 -0.88 -7.10 -10.25
C GLY A 95 -0.56 -5.89 -9.39
N GLU A 96 -1.43 -4.89 -9.44
CA GLU A 96 -1.29 -3.65 -8.66
C GLU A 96 -1.47 -3.92 -7.15
N ILE A 97 -0.58 -3.40 -6.31
CA ILE A 97 -0.75 -3.34 -4.86
C ILE A 97 -0.95 -1.89 -4.45
N ARG A 98 -2.09 -1.61 -3.83
CA ARG A 98 -2.52 -0.26 -3.45
C ARG A 98 -2.57 -0.11 -1.93
N ALA A 99 -1.98 0.95 -1.40
CA ALA A 99 -2.10 1.35 -0.01
C ALA A 99 -3.32 2.27 0.16
N THR A 100 -4.20 1.95 1.11
CA THR A 100 -5.41 2.71 1.42
C THR A 100 -5.54 2.97 2.92
N GLY A 101 -6.41 3.91 3.30
CA GLY A 101 -6.65 4.25 4.71
C GLY A 101 -5.74 5.37 5.20
N ASP A 102 -5.13 5.20 6.37
CA ASP A 102 -4.30 6.24 7.01
C ASP A 102 -2.87 6.27 6.43
N VAL A 103 -2.74 6.74 5.18
CA VAL A 103 -1.49 6.78 4.42
C VAL A 103 -0.93 8.19 4.37
N LEU A 104 0.29 8.36 4.87
CA LEU A 104 0.99 9.65 4.96
C LEU A 104 2.14 9.75 3.94
N ILE A 105 2.54 10.98 3.59
CA ILE A 105 3.62 11.24 2.63
C ILE A 105 4.99 10.74 3.09
N ASP A 106 5.26 10.71 4.38
CA ASP A 106 6.53 10.23 4.94
C ASP A 106 6.71 8.70 4.82
N GLN A 107 5.61 7.96 4.59
CA GLN A 107 5.61 6.52 4.38
C GLN A 107 5.92 6.11 2.93
N LEU A 108 5.87 7.04 1.96
CA LEU A 108 5.91 6.74 0.53
C LEU A 108 7.14 5.94 0.09
N VAL A 109 8.33 6.29 0.60
CA VAL A 109 9.57 5.57 0.28
C VAL A 109 9.50 4.12 0.79
N GLN A 110 8.97 3.93 1.98
CA GLN A 110 8.81 2.59 2.56
C GLN A 110 7.75 1.78 1.80
N LEU A 111 6.64 2.39 1.42
CA LEU A 111 5.61 1.75 0.58
C LEU A 111 6.22 1.27 -0.74
N GLN A 112 6.93 2.14 -1.45
CA GLN A 112 7.60 1.79 -2.70
C GLN A 112 8.55 0.60 -2.53
N ARG A 113 9.39 0.62 -1.50
CA ARG A 113 10.35 -0.44 -1.20
C ARG A 113 9.70 -1.75 -0.76
N SER A 114 8.50 -1.68 -0.20
CA SER A 114 7.73 -2.87 0.19
C SER A 114 6.93 -3.48 -0.96
N GLY A 115 6.88 -2.82 -2.13
CA GLY A 115 6.27 -3.35 -3.34
C GLY A 115 4.88 -2.80 -3.66
N PHE A 116 4.48 -1.67 -3.05
CA PHE A 116 3.27 -0.97 -3.46
C PHE A 116 3.48 -0.19 -4.75
N ASP A 117 2.48 -0.22 -5.63
CA ASP A 117 2.46 0.56 -6.88
C ASP A 117 1.69 1.86 -6.75
N VAL A 118 0.70 1.89 -5.86
CA VAL A 118 -0.20 3.03 -5.66
C VAL A 118 -0.33 3.34 -4.18
N ALA A 119 -0.30 4.62 -3.84
CA ALA A 119 -0.63 5.13 -2.51
C ALA A 119 -1.80 6.11 -2.60
N VAL A 120 -2.90 5.79 -1.93
CA VAL A 120 -4.02 6.71 -1.72
C VAL A 120 -3.75 7.49 -0.45
N LEU A 121 -3.29 8.74 -0.62
CA LEU A 121 -2.92 9.59 0.51
C LEU A 121 -4.16 10.09 1.24
N ARG A 122 -4.04 10.21 2.55
CA ARG A 122 -5.05 10.85 3.40
C ARG A 122 -5.31 12.29 2.92
N GLU A 123 -6.54 12.78 3.11
CA GLU A 123 -7.01 14.07 2.56
C GLU A 123 -6.19 15.30 2.98
N ASP A 124 -5.59 15.24 4.18
CA ASP A 124 -4.75 16.32 4.73
C ASP A 124 -3.33 16.34 4.18
N GLN A 125 -2.97 15.40 3.28
CA GLN A 125 -1.64 15.27 2.72
C GLN A 125 -1.49 16.05 1.41
N ASP A 126 -0.41 16.84 1.30
CA ASP A 126 -0.10 17.59 0.09
C ASP A 126 0.76 16.77 -0.87
N ILE A 127 0.18 16.37 -2.00
CA ILE A 127 0.87 15.59 -3.05
C ILE A 127 2.10 16.34 -3.59
N ALA A 128 2.09 17.68 -3.62
CA ALA A 128 3.24 18.46 -4.09
C ALA A 128 4.48 18.23 -3.21
N HIS A 129 4.30 17.86 -1.96
CA HIS A 129 5.39 17.53 -1.05
C HIS A 129 5.84 16.06 -1.15
N ALA A 130 5.07 15.21 -1.78
CA ALA A 130 5.35 13.77 -1.87
C ALA A 130 6.61 13.48 -2.70
N GLN A 131 6.83 14.20 -3.79
CA GLN A 131 8.00 14.01 -4.65
C GLN A 131 9.32 14.20 -3.89
N ARG A 132 9.37 15.16 -2.97
CA ARG A 132 10.56 15.40 -2.14
C ARG A 132 10.96 14.20 -1.28
N GLN A 133 10.03 13.32 -0.95
CA GLN A 133 10.33 12.11 -0.18
C GLN A 133 11.16 11.12 -1.01
N PHE A 134 10.87 11.00 -2.29
CA PHE A 134 11.64 10.14 -3.21
C PHE A 134 13.00 10.73 -3.57
N ASP A 135 13.10 12.05 -3.65
CA ASP A 135 14.35 12.76 -3.98
C ASP A 135 15.34 12.77 -2.82
N ARG A 136 14.86 12.47 -1.59
CA ARG A 136 15.69 12.53 -0.36
C ARG A 136 16.84 11.54 -0.38
N PHE A 137 16.66 10.37 -0.98
CA PHE A 137 17.66 9.31 -1.07
C PHE A 137 17.84 8.86 -2.51
N GLY A 138 19.02 9.09 -3.07
CA GLY A 138 19.34 8.68 -4.45
C GLY A 138 19.53 7.18 -4.64
N ALA A 139 19.82 6.43 -3.56
CA ALA A 139 20.00 4.98 -3.58
C ALA A 139 19.88 4.38 -2.17
N PHE A 140 19.64 3.07 -2.11
CA PHE A 140 19.58 2.30 -0.87
C PHE A 140 20.63 1.19 -0.90
N TYR A 141 21.30 0.98 0.22
CA TYR A 141 22.31 -0.07 0.35
C TYR A 141 21.70 -1.47 0.30
N GLN A 142 20.61 -1.67 1.02
CA GLN A 142 19.90 -2.95 1.07
C GLN A 142 18.94 -3.13 -0.11
N GLY A 143 18.80 -4.36 -0.59
CA GLY A 143 17.73 -4.75 -1.48
C GLY A 143 16.36 -4.66 -0.80
N ASP A 144 15.30 -4.65 -1.61
CA ASP A 144 13.91 -4.52 -1.15
C ASP A 144 12.97 -5.47 -1.92
N ALA A 145 11.66 -5.29 -1.80
CA ALA A 145 10.68 -6.15 -2.47
C ALA A 145 10.72 -6.03 -4.00
N VAL A 146 11.12 -4.88 -4.51
CA VAL A 146 11.19 -4.56 -5.96
C VAL A 146 12.59 -4.79 -6.49
N THR A 147 13.58 -4.18 -5.84
CA THR A 147 14.99 -4.29 -6.20
C THR A 147 15.68 -5.25 -5.24
N THR A 148 15.76 -6.51 -5.62
CA THR A 148 16.17 -7.59 -4.73
C THR A 148 17.68 -7.65 -4.47
N ALA A 149 18.50 -7.17 -5.42
CA ALA A 149 19.93 -7.16 -5.28
C ALA A 149 20.40 -5.97 -4.44
N PRO A 150 21.18 -6.18 -3.38
CA PRO A 150 21.76 -5.08 -2.61
C PRO A 150 22.78 -4.30 -3.44
N HIS A 151 23.12 -3.08 -3.02
CA HIS A 151 23.97 -2.17 -3.78
C HIS A 151 25.33 -2.79 -4.15
N PHE A 152 25.96 -3.51 -3.24
CA PHE A 152 27.28 -4.09 -3.47
C PHE A 152 27.30 -5.21 -4.53
N LEU A 153 26.16 -5.85 -4.81
CA LEU A 153 26.05 -6.81 -5.91
C LEU A 153 25.77 -6.18 -7.27
N ARG A 154 25.45 -4.89 -7.31
CA ARG A 154 25.17 -4.15 -8.54
C ARG A 154 26.39 -3.37 -9.07
N ALA A 155 27.43 -3.26 -8.27
CA ALA A 155 28.65 -2.51 -8.60
C ALA A 155 29.72 -3.36 -9.32
N ALA A 156 29.37 -4.57 -9.74
CA ALA A 156 30.25 -5.45 -10.51
C ALA A 156 29.95 -5.41 -12.00
#